data_d40adfb3a5befee2d8a57222cd6b709a
#
_entry.id   d40adfb3a5befee2d8a57222cd6b709a
#
_cell.length_a   1.000
_cell.length_b   1.000
_cell.length_c   1.000
_cell.angle_alpha   90.00
_cell.angle_beta   90.00
_cell.angle_gamma   90.00
#
_symmetry.space_group_name_H-M   'P 1'
#
loop_
_entity.id
_entity.type
_entity.pdbx_description
1 polymer ?
#
loop_
_entity_poly.entity_id
_entity_poly.type
_entity_poly.pdbx_seq_one_letter_code
_entity_poly.pdbx_strand_id
1 'polypeptide(L)'
;MRARLTFSQMNPEKFDEVLAIYETSTLPGIRQTPGNRGSLLLVDRATGKSIAVSLWEADTDLPSIDSESQRYREEMARYMSLLTVPPVREDYVVALQDRAE
;
A
#
# COMPACT_ATOMS: atom_id res chain seq x y z
N MET A 1 9.47 -13.69 5.06
CA MET A 1 8.89 -12.57 4.28
C MET A 1 7.66 -12.05 5.00
N ARG A 2 7.47 -10.76 4.97
CA ARG A 2 6.31 -10.12 5.59
C ARG A 2 5.49 -9.40 4.55
N ALA A 3 4.19 -9.26 4.81
CA ALA A 3 3.27 -8.53 3.95
C ALA A 3 2.62 -7.41 4.76
N ARG A 4 2.59 -6.21 4.18
CA ARG A 4 1.86 -5.08 4.73
C ARG A 4 0.68 -4.79 3.84
N LEU A 5 -0.52 -4.77 4.43
CA LEU A 5 -1.76 -4.53 3.72
C LEU A 5 -2.37 -3.22 4.21
N THR A 6 -2.76 -2.37 3.27
CA THR A 6 -3.48 -1.13 3.59
C THR A 6 -4.85 -1.20 2.95
N PHE A 7 -5.87 -1.25 3.79
CA PHE A 7 -7.27 -1.34 3.36
C PHE A 7 -7.84 0.06 3.25
N SER A 8 -8.38 0.40 2.10
CA SER A 8 -8.92 1.73 1.82
C SER A 8 -10.31 1.64 1.22
N GLN A 9 -11.08 2.70 1.41
CA GLN A 9 -12.42 2.86 0.83
C GLN A 9 -12.50 4.22 0.17
N MET A 10 -12.97 4.24 -1.06
CA MET A 10 -13.08 5.48 -1.83
C MET A 10 -14.31 5.45 -2.74
N ASN A 11 -14.70 6.62 -3.24
CA ASN A 11 -15.68 6.69 -4.29
C ASN A 11 -15.09 6.02 -5.55
N PRO A 12 -15.78 5.04 -6.18
CA PRO A 12 -15.26 4.37 -7.37
C PRO A 12 -14.82 5.32 -8.49
N GLU A 13 -15.44 6.49 -8.60
CA GLU A 13 -15.07 7.49 -9.61
C GLU A 13 -13.66 8.06 -9.40
N LYS A 14 -13.09 7.87 -8.20
CA LYS A 14 -11.77 8.40 -7.84
C LYS A 14 -10.64 7.41 -8.09
N PHE A 15 -10.93 6.17 -8.54
CA PHE A 15 -9.88 5.16 -8.72
C PHE A 15 -8.77 5.61 -9.66
N ASP A 16 -9.11 6.26 -10.77
CA ASP A 16 -8.08 6.67 -11.72
C ASP A 16 -7.13 7.70 -11.12
N GLU A 17 -7.63 8.60 -10.27
CA GLU A 17 -6.79 9.54 -9.54
C GLU A 17 -5.89 8.81 -8.53
N VAL A 18 -6.45 7.85 -7.80
CA VAL A 18 -5.69 7.04 -6.85
C VAL A 18 -4.60 6.24 -7.55
N LEU A 19 -4.93 5.61 -8.68
CA LEU A 19 -3.95 4.86 -9.46
C LEU A 19 -2.82 5.74 -9.94
N ALA A 20 -3.12 6.95 -10.40
CA ALA A 20 -2.09 7.88 -10.84
C ALA A 20 -1.12 8.25 -9.72
N ILE A 21 -1.64 8.53 -8.52
CA ILE A 21 -0.78 8.82 -7.35
C ILE A 21 0.04 7.59 -6.99
N TYR A 22 -0.57 6.41 -6.99
CA TYR A 22 0.12 5.18 -6.63
C TYR A 22 1.29 4.92 -7.57
N GLU A 23 1.06 5.02 -8.88
CA GLU A 23 2.10 4.76 -9.88
C GLU A 23 3.21 5.79 -9.87
N THR A 24 2.89 7.06 -9.69
CA THR A 24 3.87 8.15 -9.86
C THR A 24 4.57 8.53 -8.57
N SER A 25 4.00 8.24 -7.41
CA SER A 25 4.55 8.67 -6.12
C SER A 25 4.78 7.49 -5.17
N THR A 26 3.74 6.72 -4.87
CA THR A 26 3.81 5.67 -3.84
C THR A 26 4.71 4.52 -4.28
N LEU A 27 4.49 3.99 -5.45
CA LEU A 27 5.21 2.81 -5.94
C LEU A 27 6.72 3.06 -6.10
N PRO A 28 7.16 4.18 -6.70
CA PRO A 28 8.59 4.48 -6.75
C PRO A 28 9.23 4.53 -5.36
N GLY A 29 8.54 5.12 -4.38
CA GLY A 29 9.03 5.18 -3.01
C GLY A 29 9.17 3.80 -2.37
N ILE A 30 8.19 2.92 -2.60
CA ILE A 30 8.23 1.54 -2.11
C ILE A 30 9.41 0.79 -2.73
N ARG A 31 9.59 0.91 -4.05
CA ARG A 31 10.68 0.24 -4.77
C ARG A 31 12.05 0.62 -4.26
N GLN A 32 12.22 1.87 -3.82
CA GLN A 32 13.50 2.38 -3.35
C GLN A 32 13.78 2.01 -1.90
N THR A 33 12.80 1.50 -1.17
CA THR A 33 12.98 1.11 0.23
C THR A 33 13.67 -0.25 0.28
N PRO A 34 14.81 -0.37 1.00
CA PRO A 34 15.50 -1.65 1.11
C PRO A 34 14.61 -2.73 1.71
N GLY A 35 14.72 -3.94 1.17
CA GLY A 35 13.95 -5.08 1.66
C GLY A 35 12.63 -5.28 0.93
N ASN A 36 12.23 -4.39 0.02
CA ASN A 36 11.00 -4.58 -0.75
C ASN A 36 11.14 -5.76 -1.72
N ARG A 37 10.13 -6.63 -1.73
CA ARG A 37 10.09 -7.84 -2.56
C ARG A 37 8.95 -7.81 -3.56
N GLY A 38 8.30 -6.69 -3.71
CA GLY A 38 7.20 -6.52 -4.65
C GLY A 38 6.00 -5.87 -3.99
N SER A 39 5.06 -5.48 -4.82
CA SER A 39 3.82 -4.89 -4.34
C SER A 39 2.74 -5.05 -5.40
N LEU A 40 1.48 -4.98 -4.95
CA LEU A 40 0.35 -4.96 -5.85
C LEU A 40 -0.78 -4.13 -5.24
N LEU A 41 -1.63 -3.61 -6.10
CA LEU A 41 -2.80 -2.86 -5.70
C LEU A 41 -4.03 -3.59 -6.21
N LEU A 42 -4.89 -4.00 -5.30
CA LEU A 42 -6.14 -4.70 -5.59
C LEU A 42 -7.27 -3.70 -5.48
N VAL A 43 -8.18 -3.68 -6.45
CA VAL A 43 -9.31 -2.75 -6.45
C VAL A 43 -10.61 -3.47 -6.78
N ASP A 44 -11.68 -3.04 -6.15
CA ASP A 44 -13.05 -3.42 -6.50
C ASP A 44 -13.74 -2.14 -7.00
N ARG A 45 -13.88 -2.02 -8.31
CA ARG A 45 -14.44 -0.80 -8.91
C ARG A 45 -15.93 -0.62 -8.64
N ALA A 46 -16.62 -1.68 -8.25
CA ALA A 46 -18.05 -1.58 -7.94
C ALA A 46 -18.28 -0.96 -6.56
N THR A 47 -17.44 -1.30 -5.58
CA THR A 47 -17.65 -0.88 -4.19
C THR A 47 -16.74 0.26 -3.74
N GLY A 48 -15.64 0.51 -4.46
CA GLY A 48 -14.64 1.49 -4.04
C GLY A 48 -13.63 0.95 -3.03
N LYS A 49 -13.63 -0.35 -2.78
CA LYS A 49 -12.65 -0.98 -1.88
C LYS A 49 -11.32 -1.19 -2.58
N SER A 50 -10.24 -0.95 -1.87
CA SER A 50 -8.91 -1.29 -2.37
C SER A 50 -8.02 -1.83 -1.26
N ILE A 51 -7.04 -2.66 -1.66
CA ILE A 51 -6.03 -3.20 -0.77
C ILE A 51 -4.69 -3.00 -1.44
N ALA A 52 -3.82 -2.21 -0.81
CA ALA A 52 -2.44 -2.09 -1.24
C ALA A 52 -1.62 -3.13 -0.48
N VAL A 53 -0.90 -3.98 -1.22
CA VAL A 53 -0.07 -5.03 -0.64
C VAL A 53 1.38 -4.74 -0.95
N SER A 54 2.24 -4.70 0.06
CA SER A 54 3.68 -4.63 -0.13
C SER A 54 4.34 -5.80 0.58
N LEU A 55 5.34 -6.41 -0.08
CA LEU A 55 6.05 -7.58 0.41
C LEU A 55 7.47 -7.18 0.79
N TRP A 56 7.95 -7.72 1.92
CA TRP A 56 9.21 -7.31 2.53
C TRP A 56 9.99 -8.50 3.04
N GLU A 57 11.32 -8.40 3.00
CA GLU A 57 12.17 -9.40 3.64
C GLU A 57 11.93 -9.41 5.13
N ALA A 58 12.13 -10.59 5.76
CA ALA A 58 11.75 -10.81 7.15
C ALA A 58 12.44 -9.85 8.13
N ASP A 59 13.66 -9.44 7.82
CA ASP A 59 14.47 -8.56 8.66
C ASP A 59 14.41 -7.09 8.24
N THR A 60 13.47 -6.72 7.37
CA THR A 60 13.31 -5.34 6.94
C THR A 60 12.93 -4.44 8.12
N ASP A 61 13.56 -3.28 8.18
CA ASP A 61 13.26 -2.26 9.17
C ASP A 61 11.97 -1.52 8.77
N LEU A 62 10.82 -2.09 9.16
CA LEU A 62 9.53 -1.50 8.85
C LEU A 62 9.24 -0.16 9.56
N PRO A 63 9.84 0.16 10.74
CA PRO A 63 9.65 1.49 11.30
C PRO A 63 10.01 2.62 10.34
N SER A 64 10.90 2.39 9.38
CA SER A 64 11.24 3.41 8.38
C SER A 64 10.07 3.78 7.48
N ILE A 65 9.03 2.94 7.43
CA ILE A 65 7.81 3.17 6.64
C ILE A 65 6.57 3.10 7.53
N ASP A 66 6.76 3.27 8.83
CA ASP A 66 5.69 3.26 9.82
C ASP A 66 4.80 4.49 9.68
N SER A 67 3.56 4.40 10.18
CA SER A 67 2.58 5.48 10.19
C SER A 67 3.07 6.71 10.99
N GLU A 68 4.04 6.53 11.89
CA GLU A 68 4.64 7.61 12.65
C GLU A 68 5.66 8.41 11.83
N SER A 69 6.15 7.89 10.71
CA SER A 69 7.16 8.56 9.92
C SER A 69 6.58 9.75 9.16
N GLN A 70 7.39 10.81 9.02
CA GLN A 70 7.02 11.97 8.24
C GLN A 70 6.75 11.60 6.79
N ARG A 71 7.55 10.71 6.23
CA ARG A 71 7.40 10.23 4.86
C ARG A 71 6.03 9.58 4.64
N TYR A 72 5.59 8.74 5.57
CA TYR A 72 4.29 8.11 5.50
C TYR A 72 3.17 9.15 5.54
N ARG A 73 3.27 10.12 6.48
CA ARG A 73 2.26 11.17 6.61
C ARG A 73 2.16 12.04 5.36
N GLU A 74 3.29 12.39 4.77
CA GLU A 74 3.33 13.18 3.53
C GLU A 74 2.69 12.41 2.38
N GLU A 75 3.00 11.12 2.27
CA GLU A 75 2.43 10.27 1.22
C GLU A 75 0.93 10.09 1.40
N MET A 76 0.48 9.82 2.62
CA MET A 76 -0.95 9.64 2.89
C MET A 76 -1.75 10.92 2.67
N ALA A 77 -1.14 12.08 2.88
CA ALA A 77 -1.81 13.36 2.63
C ALA A 77 -2.27 13.50 1.18
N ARG A 78 -1.59 12.83 0.24
CA ARG A 78 -1.97 12.85 -1.18
C ARG A 78 -3.30 12.15 -1.44
N TYR A 79 -3.67 11.19 -0.58
CA TYR A 79 -4.87 10.38 -0.76
C TYR A 79 -6.06 10.85 0.08
N MET A 80 -5.84 11.66 1.11
CA MET A 80 -6.87 11.95 2.11
C MET A 80 -8.18 12.49 1.54
N SER A 81 -8.10 13.34 0.53
CA SER A 81 -9.31 13.90 -0.10
C SER A 81 -10.04 12.88 -0.98
N LEU A 82 -9.42 11.76 -1.31
CA LEU A 82 -9.96 10.74 -2.19
C LEU A 82 -10.56 9.57 -1.42
N LEU A 83 -10.21 9.41 -0.14
CA LEU A 83 -10.70 8.33 0.71
C LEU A 83 -11.94 8.76 1.47
N THR A 84 -12.89 7.84 1.63
CA THR A 84 -14.14 8.11 2.37
C THR A 84 -14.01 7.82 3.85
N VAL A 85 -13.03 6.99 4.24
CA VAL A 85 -12.72 6.66 5.64
C VAL A 85 -11.20 6.59 5.79
N PRO A 86 -10.66 6.73 7.01
CA PRO A 86 -9.24 6.54 7.23
C PRO A 86 -8.81 5.12 6.84
N PRO A 87 -7.62 4.98 6.19
CA PRO A 87 -7.13 3.65 5.82
C PRO A 87 -6.75 2.83 7.06
N VAL A 88 -6.90 1.52 6.95
CA VAL A 88 -6.50 0.58 8.00
C VAL A 88 -5.33 -0.24 7.49
N ARG A 89 -4.27 -0.33 8.28
CA ARG A 89 -3.05 -1.04 7.92
C ARG A 89 -2.87 -2.26 8.81
N GLU A 90 -2.55 -3.40 8.20
CA GLU A 90 -2.30 -4.65 8.91
C GLU A 90 -1.02 -5.29 8.38
N ASP A 91 -0.24 -5.85 9.28
CA ASP A 91 1.01 -6.52 8.95
C ASP A 91 0.90 -8.01 9.26
N TYR A 92 1.42 -8.83 8.35
CA TYR A 92 1.35 -10.29 8.46
C TYR A 92 2.70 -10.91 8.10
N VAL A 93 2.96 -12.09 8.65
CA VAL A 93 4.03 -12.96 8.17
C VAL A 93 3.47 -13.78 7.01
N VAL A 94 4.23 -13.86 5.93
CA VAL A 94 3.85 -14.74 4.81
C VAL A 94 4.19 -16.17 5.21
N ALA A 95 3.17 -16.98 5.48
CA ALA A 95 3.36 -18.37 5.90
C ALA A 95 3.70 -19.28 4.72
N LEU A 96 3.14 -18.98 3.55
CA LEU A 96 3.36 -19.80 2.36
C LEU A 96 3.11 -18.95 1.13
N GLN A 97 4.01 -19.04 0.16
CA GLN A 97 3.83 -18.43 -1.15
C GLN A 97 4.20 -19.47 -2.20
N ASP A 98 3.27 -19.77 -3.07
CA ASP A 98 3.50 -20.63 -4.22
C ASP A 98 3.48 -19.76 -5.47
N ARG A 99 4.38 -20.06 -6.41
CA ARG A 99 4.45 -19.33 -7.67
C ARG A 99 3.89 -20.16 -8.79
N ALA A 100 2.88 -19.65 -9.45
CA ALA A 100 2.42 -20.22 -10.72
C ALA A 100 3.41 -19.80 -11.82
N GLU A 101 3.75 -20.74 -12.68
CA GLU A 101 4.65 -20.50 -13.80
C GLU A 101 3.91 -20.45 -15.13
#